data_d6cc40848f9c5e3d0d9626e432934f92
#
_entry.id   d6cc40848f9c5e3d0d9626e432934f92
#
_cell.length_a   1.000
_cell.length_b   1.000
_cell.length_c   1.000
_cell.angle_alpha   90.00
_cell.angle_beta   90.00
_cell.angle_gamma   90.00
#
_symmetry.space_group_name_H-M   'P 1'
#
loop_
_entity.id
_entity.type
_entity.pdbx_description
1 polymer ?
#
loop_
_entity_poly.entity_id
_entity_poly.type
_entity_poly.pdbx_seq_one_letter_code
_entity_poly.pdbx_strand_id
1 'polypeptide(L)'
;MQRSLAVAAATLLAATTASAGTAKGTLVHKGKTVTLAHAYLVVGPDAIDPAKKIRRLILTADDLSAKLAACKVMSCTDGEVMEGLVVEIDGGPRLNYWMVLDDQKIQHSDTEEPSSLVATTDDAKKLAGMLTIDDTGSGGPTVAVEFDAPLVQELTAAR
;
A
#
# COMPACT_ATOMS: atom_id res chain seq x y z
N MET A 1 48.06 38.11 -16.41
CA MET A 1 46.58 38.11 -16.44
C MET A 1 46.12 36.65 -16.61
N GLN A 2 45.81 35.98 -15.51
CA GLN A 2 45.26 34.60 -15.52
C GLN A 2 43.75 34.69 -15.34
N ARG A 3 42.99 34.21 -16.33
CA ARG A 3 41.53 34.09 -16.25
C ARG A 3 41.17 32.69 -15.74
N SER A 4 40.67 32.63 -14.51
CA SER A 4 40.09 31.39 -13.97
C SER A 4 38.70 31.17 -14.55
N LEU A 5 38.49 30.07 -15.27
CA LEU A 5 37.18 29.58 -15.68
C LEU A 5 36.59 28.77 -14.52
N ALA A 6 35.53 29.26 -13.92
CA ALA A 6 34.74 28.50 -12.99
C ALA A 6 33.76 27.61 -13.76
N VAL A 7 33.93 26.29 -13.64
CA VAL A 7 32.98 25.30 -14.18
C VAL A 7 31.91 25.09 -13.12
N ALA A 8 30.69 25.53 -13.43
CA ALA A 8 29.51 25.25 -12.60
C ALA A 8 29.00 23.82 -12.94
N ALA A 9 29.14 22.89 -12.03
CA ALA A 9 28.56 21.57 -12.14
C ALA A 9 27.05 21.64 -11.77
N ALA A 10 26.19 21.53 -12.74
CA ALA A 10 24.76 21.39 -12.52
C ALA A 10 24.43 19.96 -12.11
N THR A 11 24.10 19.74 -10.84
CA THR A 11 23.61 18.45 -10.33
C THR A 11 22.15 18.30 -10.75
N LEU A 12 21.87 17.43 -11.74
CA LEU A 12 20.50 17.01 -12.05
C LEU A 12 20.03 16.10 -10.90
N LEU A 13 19.09 16.58 -10.08
CA LEU A 13 18.29 15.72 -9.21
C LEU A 13 17.31 14.97 -10.12
N ALA A 14 17.53 13.69 -10.33
CA ALA A 14 16.53 12.81 -10.92
C ALA A 14 15.39 12.62 -9.91
N ALA A 15 14.25 13.23 -10.17
CA ALA A 15 13.01 12.94 -9.44
C ALA A 15 12.59 11.51 -9.80
N THR A 16 12.75 10.56 -8.88
CA THR A 16 12.17 9.24 -9.02
C THR A 16 10.65 9.39 -8.91
N THR A 17 9.95 9.28 -10.01
CA THR A 17 8.49 9.20 -10.02
C THR A 17 8.10 7.89 -9.36
N ALA A 18 7.37 7.96 -8.25
CA ALA A 18 6.74 6.78 -7.67
C ALA A 18 5.77 6.19 -8.72
N SER A 19 5.94 4.92 -9.04
CA SER A 19 5.10 4.22 -10.01
C SER A 19 4.19 3.26 -9.26
N ALA A 20 2.94 3.19 -9.68
CA ALA A 20 2.06 2.12 -9.24
C ALA A 20 2.63 0.77 -9.67
N GLY A 21 2.55 -0.20 -8.77
CA GLY A 21 2.64 -1.60 -9.14
C GLY A 21 1.34 -2.10 -9.77
N THR A 22 1.29 -3.37 -10.08
CA THR A 22 0.12 -3.99 -10.73
C THR A 22 -0.62 -4.88 -9.76
N ALA A 23 -1.94 -4.91 -9.91
CA ALA A 23 -2.80 -5.93 -9.29
C ALA A 23 -3.69 -6.56 -10.38
N LYS A 24 -4.02 -7.83 -10.20
CA LYS A 24 -4.95 -8.57 -11.05
C LYS A 24 -5.86 -9.40 -10.16
N GLY A 25 -7.06 -8.92 -9.95
CA GLY A 25 -8.01 -9.62 -9.11
C GLY A 25 -9.22 -8.79 -8.76
N THR A 26 -9.98 -9.29 -7.81
CA THR A 26 -11.24 -8.66 -7.40
C THR A 26 -11.39 -8.65 -5.90
N LEU A 27 -12.08 -7.64 -5.42
CA LEU A 27 -12.70 -7.55 -4.11
C LEU A 27 -14.21 -7.59 -4.30
N VAL A 28 -14.88 -8.53 -3.65
CA VAL A 28 -16.35 -8.65 -3.72
C VAL A 28 -16.93 -8.52 -2.33
N HIS A 29 -17.88 -7.63 -2.16
CA HIS A 29 -18.61 -7.43 -0.90
C HIS A 29 -20.06 -7.06 -1.14
N LYS A 30 -20.99 -7.81 -0.55
CA LYS A 30 -22.45 -7.58 -0.63
C LYS A 30 -22.97 -7.31 -2.06
N GLY A 31 -22.47 -8.09 -3.03
CA GLY A 31 -22.87 -7.97 -4.44
C GLY A 31 -22.14 -6.89 -5.24
N LYS A 32 -21.34 -6.05 -4.60
CA LYS A 32 -20.45 -5.11 -5.29
C LYS A 32 -19.12 -5.80 -5.59
N THR A 33 -18.64 -5.65 -6.82
CA THR A 33 -17.33 -6.13 -7.26
C THR A 33 -16.46 -4.96 -7.65
N VAL A 34 -15.26 -4.89 -7.08
CA VAL A 34 -14.21 -3.94 -7.43
C VAL A 34 -13.07 -4.69 -8.11
N THR A 35 -12.69 -4.26 -9.30
CA THR A 35 -11.49 -4.77 -9.97
C THR A 35 -10.27 -4.06 -9.40
N LEU A 36 -9.37 -4.82 -8.79
CA LEU A 36 -8.10 -4.31 -8.28
C LEU A 36 -7.07 -4.29 -9.41
N ALA A 37 -6.56 -3.11 -9.72
CA ALA A 37 -5.63 -2.88 -10.84
C ALA A 37 -4.25 -2.39 -10.40
N HIS A 38 -4.16 -1.75 -9.23
CA HIS A 38 -2.95 -1.12 -8.73
C HIS A 38 -2.57 -1.66 -7.36
N ALA A 39 -1.26 -1.78 -7.13
CA ALA A 39 -0.69 -2.25 -5.88
C ALA A 39 0.44 -1.33 -5.40
N TYR A 40 0.50 -1.10 -4.10
CA TYR A 40 1.51 -0.22 -3.49
C TYR A 40 1.97 -0.81 -2.16
N LEU A 41 3.27 -0.67 -1.90
CA LEU A 41 3.85 -0.94 -0.58
C LEU A 41 4.23 0.40 0.07
N VAL A 42 3.76 0.60 1.29
CA VAL A 42 4.15 1.74 2.14
C VAL A 42 4.69 1.19 3.45
N VAL A 43 5.76 1.78 3.95
CA VAL A 43 6.42 1.37 5.19
C VAL A 43 6.44 2.55 6.15
N GLY A 44 6.19 2.30 7.42
CA GLY A 44 6.26 3.35 8.43
C GLY A 44 5.98 2.85 9.85
N PRO A 45 5.93 3.75 10.84
CA PRO A 45 5.68 3.38 12.22
C PRO A 45 4.22 2.94 12.43
N ASP A 46 4.03 1.98 13.32
CA ASP A 46 2.72 1.58 13.82
C ASP A 46 2.05 2.74 14.57
N ALA A 47 0.73 2.87 14.43
CA ALA A 47 -0.03 3.92 15.09
C ALA A 47 -0.18 3.74 16.60
N ILE A 48 -0.06 2.50 17.09
CA ILE A 48 -0.20 2.12 18.51
C ILE A 48 1.17 2.04 19.17
N ASP A 49 2.13 1.41 18.49
CA ASP A 49 3.52 1.29 18.95
C ASP A 49 4.47 1.92 17.91
N PRO A 50 4.77 3.23 18.02
CA PRO A 50 5.61 3.93 17.04
C PRO A 50 7.07 3.43 16.97
N ALA A 51 7.53 2.65 17.93
CA ALA A 51 8.83 1.98 17.85
C ALA A 51 8.83 0.80 16.87
N LYS A 52 7.65 0.29 16.56
CA LYS A 52 7.44 -0.81 15.62
C LYS A 52 7.25 -0.28 14.20
N LYS A 53 7.93 -0.91 13.26
CA LYS A 53 7.79 -0.62 11.84
C LYS A 53 6.83 -1.63 11.22
N ILE A 54 5.84 -1.13 10.51
CA ILE A 54 4.84 -1.94 9.79
C ILE A 54 4.90 -1.66 8.30
N ARG A 55 4.39 -2.60 7.52
CA ARG A 55 4.18 -2.47 6.08
C ARG A 55 2.69 -2.45 5.78
N ARG A 56 2.29 -1.66 4.81
CA ARG A 56 0.92 -1.65 4.27
C ARG A 56 0.96 -1.97 2.80
N LEU A 57 0.28 -3.06 2.44
CA LEU A 57 -0.08 -3.39 1.06
C LEU A 57 -1.41 -2.69 0.77
N ILE A 58 -1.41 -1.81 -0.22
CA ILE A 58 -2.59 -1.04 -0.64
C ILE A 58 -2.95 -1.52 -2.05
N LEU A 59 -4.17 -2.00 -2.23
CA LEU A 59 -4.70 -2.55 -3.48
C LEU A 59 -5.92 -1.74 -3.89
N THR A 60 -5.91 -1.14 -5.07
CA THR A 60 -6.96 -0.20 -5.49
C THR A 60 -7.39 -0.40 -6.94
N ALA A 61 -8.59 0.12 -7.25
CA ALA A 61 -9.07 0.21 -8.63
C ALA A 61 -8.37 1.33 -9.39
N ASP A 62 -8.21 2.50 -8.75
CA ASP A 62 -7.61 3.69 -9.35
C ASP A 62 -6.12 3.83 -9.00
N ASP A 63 -5.38 4.55 -9.86
CA ASP A 63 -3.97 4.86 -9.60
C ASP A 63 -3.84 5.97 -8.54
N LEU A 64 -3.27 5.60 -7.40
CA LEU A 64 -3.00 6.51 -6.27
C LEU A 64 -1.51 6.90 -6.13
N SER A 65 -0.65 6.59 -7.10
CA SER A 65 0.81 6.79 -7.01
C SER A 65 1.19 8.19 -6.54
N ALA A 66 0.63 9.21 -7.19
CA ALA A 66 0.94 10.61 -6.89
C ALA A 66 0.44 11.03 -5.50
N LYS A 67 -0.76 10.56 -5.12
CA LYS A 67 -1.37 10.87 -3.82
C LYS A 67 -0.60 10.21 -2.68
N LEU A 68 -0.30 8.92 -2.80
CA LEU A 68 0.47 8.19 -1.81
C LEU A 68 1.88 8.76 -1.65
N ALA A 69 2.55 9.14 -2.76
CA ALA A 69 3.87 9.78 -2.71
C ALA A 69 3.85 11.17 -2.05
N ALA A 70 2.71 11.87 -2.04
CA ALA A 70 2.56 13.16 -1.38
C ALA A 70 2.31 13.05 0.14
N CYS A 71 1.90 11.90 0.64
CA CYS A 71 1.67 11.64 2.06
C CYS A 71 2.96 11.84 2.88
N LYS A 72 2.82 12.35 4.10
CA LYS A 72 3.93 12.58 5.04
C LYS A 72 3.82 11.71 6.29
N VAL A 73 2.67 11.10 6.50
CA VAL A 73 2.36 10.26 7.66
C VAL A 73 1.56 9.03 7.20
N MET A 74 1.63 7.95 7.98
CA MET A 74 0.94 6.68 7.64
C MET A 74 -0.58 6.85 7.54
N SER A 75 -1.20 7.63 8.40
CA SER A 75 -2.65 7.86 8.38
C SER A 75 -3.14 8.60 7.13
N CYS A 76 -2.27 9.37 6.46
CA CYS A 76 -2.61 10.00 5.18
C CYS A 76 -2.88 8.94 4.10
N THR A 77 -2.09 7.87 4.07
CA THR A 77 -2.23 6.82 3.05
C THR A 77 -3.58 6.11 3.13
N ASP A 78 -4.15 6.00 4.33
CA ASP A 78 -5.48 5.41 4.54
C ASP A 78 -6.58 6.31 3.97
N GLY A 79 -6.43 7.63 4.14
CA GLY A 79 -7.38 8.63 3.65
C GLY A 79 -7.45 8.76 2.13
N GLU A 80 -6.44 8.27 1.41
CA GLU A 80 -6.41 8.34 -0.05
C GLU A 80 -7.14 7.16 -0.74
N VAL A 81 -7.41 6.08 0.00
CA VAL A 81 -8.09 4.90 -0.55
C VAL A 81 -9.60 5.16 -0.62
N MET A 82 -10.14 5.23 -1.83
CA MET A 82 -11.58 5.43 -2.10
C MET A 82 -12.29 4.12 -2.38
N GLU A 83 -11.68 3.25 -3.17
CA GLU A 83 -12.14 1.90 -3.49
C GLU A 83 -10.94 0.94 -3.49
N GLY A 84 -10.92 0.03 -2.53
CA GLY A 84 -9.85 -0.94 -2.41
C GLY A 84 -9.72 -1.61 -1.07
N LEU A 85 -8.57 -2.20 -0.88
CA LEU A 85 -8.19 -2.95 0.32
C LEU A 85 -6.84 -2.44 0.82
N VAL A 86 -6.72 -2.31 2.12
CA VAL A 86 -5.44 -2.12 2.81
C VAL A 86 -5.19 -3.33 3.70
N VAL A 87 -3.99 -3.89 3.60
CA VAL A 87 -3.53 -4.99 4.46
C VAL A 87 -2.30 -4.51 5.22
N GLU A 88 -2.40 -4.53 6.53
CA GLU A 88 -1.29 -4.22 7.42
C GLU A 88 -0.54 -5.50 7.79
N ILE A 89 0.76 -5.47 7.55
CA ILE A 89 1.69 -6.56 7.73
C ILE A 89 2.69 -6.15 8.83
N ASP A 90 3.17 -7.11 9.59
CA ASP A 90 4.14 -6.92 10.68
C ASP A 90 3.56 -6.20 11.93
N GLY A 91 2.29 -5.82 11.92
CA GLY A 91 1.59 -5.25 13.08
C GLY A 91 1.42 -6.24 14.24
N GLY A 92 1.23 -7.51 13.95
CA GLY A 92 0.99 -8.60 14.91
C GLY A 92 1.25 -9.98 14.31
N PRO A 93 0.77 -11.03 14.96
CA PRO A 93 0.87 -12.39 14.45
C PRO A 93 -0.11 -12.68 13.31
N ARG A 94 -1.08 -11.81 13.11
CA ARG A 94 -2.09 -11.88 12.04
C ARG A 94 -1.95 -10.68 11.10
N LEU A 95 -2.50 -10.80 9.89
CA LEU A 95 -2.69 -9.67 8.99
C LEU A 95 -3.91 -8.88 9.46
N ASN A 96 -3.79 -7.59 9.64
CA ASN A 96 -4.97 -6.73 9.79
C ASN A 96 -5.36 -6.23 8.41
N TYR A 97 -6.65 -6.19 8.10
CA TYR A 97 -7.09 -5.61 6.85
C TYR A 97 -8.35 -4.75 7.03
N TRP A 98 -8.53 -3.80 6.14
CA TRP A 98 -9.78 -3.05 5.98
C TRP A 98 -10.03 -2.75 4.52
N MET A 99 -11.30 -2.78 4.16
CA MET A 99 -11.75 -2.37 2.85
C MET A 99 -12.47 -1.03 2.89
N VAL A 100 -12.29 -0.25 1.84
CA VAL A 100 -12.95 1.02 1.60
C VAL A 100 -13.71 0.91 0.29
N LEU A 101 -15.00 1.18 0.35
CA LEU A 101 -15.89 1.26 -0.79
C LEU A 101 -16.71 2.54 -0.63
N ASP A 102 -17.02 3.21 -1.72
CA ASP A 102 -17.86 4.40 -1.73
C ASP A 102 -17.55 5.43 -0.63
N ASP A 103 -17.12 6.61 -0.96
CA ASP A 103 -16.96 7.78 -0.09
C ASP A 103 -15.95 7.63 1.08
N GLN A 104 -14.87 6.87 0.90
CA GLN A 104 -13.79 6.76 1.91
C GLN A 104 -14.20 6.19 3.27
N LYS A 105 -15.30 5.48 3.35
CA LYS A 105 -15.72 4.83 4.59
C LYS A 105 -15.19 3.41 4.65
N ILE A 106 -14.61 3.05 5.77
CA ILE A 106 -14.31 1.65 6.06
C ILE A 106 -15.64 0.90 6.14
N GLN A 107 -15.83 -0.06 5.24
CA GLN A 107 -17.04 -0.88 5.16
C GLN A 107 -16.93 -2.14 5.99
N HIS A 108 -15.71 -2.65 6.14
CA HIS A 108 -15.39 -3.83 6.92
C HIS A 108 -13.91 -3.81 7.31
N SER A 109 -13.59 -4.34 8.48
CA SER A 109 -12.22 -4.59 8.93
C SER A 109 -12.19 -5.84 9.77
N ASP A 110 -11.17 -6.67 9.58
CA ASP A 110 -10.95 -7.89 10.35
C ASP A 110 -9.46 -8.30 10.28
N THR A 111 -9.16 -9.48 10.76
CA THR A 111 -7.81 -10.05 10.73
C THR A 111 -7.82 -11.36 9.98
N GLU A 112 -6.72 -11.62 9.25
CA GLU A 112 -6.50 -12.85 8.51
C GLU A 112 -5.26 -13.60 9.00
N GLU A 113 -5.23 -14.91 8.72
CA GLU A 113 -4.03 -15.70 8.92
C GLU A 113 -2.92 -15.24 7.97
N PRO A 114 -1.65 -15.25 8.39
CA PRO A 114 -0.54 -14.88 7.51
C PRO A 114 -0.47 -15.70 6.22
N SER A 115 -0.97 -16.93 6.23
CA SER A 115 -1.04 -17.82 5.05
C SER A 115 -1.99 -17.33 3.96
N SER A 116 -2.88 -16.38 4.26
CA SER A 116 -3.73 -15.72 3.26
C SER A 116 -2.92 -14.88 2.26
N LEU A 117 -1.69 -14.49 2.63
CA LEU A 117 -0.74 -13.79 1.79
C LEU A 117 0.45 -14.70 1.47
N VAL A 118 0.54 -15.15 0.23
CA VAL A 118 1.64 -15.98 -0.28
C VAL A 118 2.58 -15.12 -1.10
N ALA A 119 3.69 -14.71 -0.49
CA ALA A 119 4.68 -13.87 -1.16
C ALA A 119 5.58 -14.69 -2.09
N THR A 120 5.80 -14.17 -3.30
CA THR A 120 6.83 -14.62 -4.24
C THR A 120 8.08 -13.74 -4.19
N THR A 121 7.89 -12.48 -3.79
CA THR A 121 8.97 -11.53 -3.46
C THR A 121 8.58 -10.84 -2.15
N ASP A 122 9.51 -10.77 -1.22
CA ASP A 122 9.36 -10.09 0.06
C ASP A 122 10.70 -9.47 0.46
N ASP A 123 10.91 -8.22 0.07
CA ASP A 123 12.13 -7.47 0.38
C ASP A 123 11.81 -6.01 0.78
N ALA A 124 12.84 -5.24 1.08
CA ALA A 124 12.70 -3.87 1.56
C ALA A 124 12.09 -2.90 0.53
N LYS A 125 12.06 -3.27 -0.76
CA LYS A 125 11.61 -2.39 -1.85
C LYS A 125 10.38 -2.91 -2.57
N LYS A 126 9.97 -4.14 -2.30
CA LYS A 126 8.93 -4.79 -3.06
C LYS A 126 8.29 -5.92 -2.28
N LEU A 127 6.98 -6.00 -2.39
CA LEU A 127 6.19 -7.16 -2.00
C LEU A 127 5.38 -7.61 -3.22
N ALA A 128 5.54 -8.86 -3.63
CA ALA A 128 4.76 -9.44 -4.72
C ALA A 128 4.26 -10.83 -4.34
N GLY A 129 3.10 -11.21 -4.86
CA GLY A 129 2.51 -12.51 -4.53
C GLY A 129 1.03 -12.57 -4.79
N MET A 130 0.36 -13.39 -4.00
CA MET A 130 -1.09 -13.60 -4.04
C MET A 130 -1.69 -13.36 -2.66
N LEU A 131 -2.82 -12.67 -2.63
CA LEU A 131 -3.65 -12.51 -1.44
C LEU A 131 -5.02 -13.13 -1.69
N THR A 132 -5.46 -13.98 -0.76
CA THR A 132 -6.79 -14.60 -0.78
C THR A 132 -7.45 -14.41 0.58
N ILE A 133 -8.63 -13.79 0.59
CA ILE A 133 -9.47 -13.60 1.77
C ILE A 133 -10.86 -14.15 1.46
N ASP A 134 -11.44 -14.91 2.36
CA ASP A 134 -12.86 -15.26 2.34
C ASP A 134 -13.44 -15.06 3.74
N ASP A 135 -13.93 -13.87 3.95
CA ASP A 135 -14.51 -13.45 5.23
C ASP A 135 -16.04 -13.32 5.18
N THR A 136 -16.65 -14.04 4.24
CA THR A 136 -18.12 -14.04 4.07
C THR A 136 -18.86 -14.54 5.31
N GLY A 137 -18.23 -15.40 6.10
CA GLY A 137 -18.79 -15.93 7.35
C GLY A 137 -19.02 -14.88 8.43
N SER A 138 -18.19 -13.81 8.46
CA SER A 138 -18.34 -12.66 9.36
C SER A 138 -18.98 -11.44 8.68
N GLY A 139 -19.47 -11.61 7.45
CA GLY A 139 -20.07 -10.52 6.66
C GLY A 139 -19.06 -9.63 5.95
N GLY A 140 -17.82 -10.08 5.87
CA GLY A 140 -16.72 -9.43 5.18
C GLY A 140 -16.66 -9.73 3.67
N PRO A 141 -15.56 -9.36 3.02
CA PRO A 141 -15.37 -9.54 1.59
C PRO A 141 -14.83 -10.94 1.22
N THR A 142 -14.92 -11.23 -0.08
CA THR A 142 -13.97 -12.14 -0.72
C THR A 142 -12.96 -11.33 -1.52
N VAL A 143 -11.69 -11.72 -1.44
CA VAL A 143 -10.59 -11.13 -2.20
C VAL A 143 -9.76 -12.25 -2.82
N ALA A 144 -9.49 -12.14 -4.11
CA ALA A 144 -8.52 -12.99 -4.78
C ALA A 144 -7.73 -12.11 -5.75
N VAL A 145 -6.45 -11.86 -5.46
CA VAL A 145 -5.63 -10.92 -6.22
C VAL A 145 -4.18 -11.38 -6.27
N GLU A 146 -3.62 -11.38 -7.48
CA GLU A 146 -2.18 -11.41 -7.72
C GLU A 146 -1.68 -9.97 -7.78
N PHE A 147 -0.54 -9.69 -7.15
CA PHE A 147 -0.02 -8.33 -7.07
C PHE A 147 1.50 -8.27 -7.13
N ASP A 148 1.97 -7.10 -7.57
CA ASP A 148 3.36 -6.68 -7.59
C ASP A 148 3.41 -5.25 -7.07
N ALA A 149 3.73 -5.07 -5.79
CA ALA A 149 3.67 -3.81 -5.06
C ALA A 149 5.08 -3.26 -4.80
N PRO A 150 5.56 -2.30 -5.59
CA PRO A 150 6.80 -1.60 -5.29
C PRO A 150 6.63 -0.70 -4.05
N LEU A 151 7.74 -0.48 -3.33
CA LEU A 151 7.77 0.51 -2.26
C LEU A 151 7.59 1.92 -2.84
N VAL A 152 6.48 2.57 -2.50
CA VAL A 152 6.21 3.96 -2.89
C VAL A 152 7.00 4.92 -2.02
N GLN A 153 6.98 4.69 -0.70
CA GLN A 153 7.76 5.48 0.23
C GLN A 153 7.87 4.82 1.61
N GLU A 154 8.84 5.30 2.36
CA GLU A 154 9.03 5.01 3.77
C GLU A 154 8.72 6.27 4.57
N LEU A 155 7.74 6.19 5.45
CA LEU A 155 7.28 7.28 6.30
C LEU A 155 7.91 7.19 7.69
N THR A 156 8.11 8.34 8.33
CA THR A 156 8.74 8.43 9.65
C THR A 156 7.77 8.77 10.77
N ALA A 157 6.52 9.07 10.43
CA ALA A 157 5.47 9.39 11.40
C ALA A 157 4.19 8.60 11.13
N ALA A 158 3.50 8.18 12.19
CA ALA A 158 2.22 7.48 12.10
C ALA A 158 1.05 8.44 11.83
N ARG A 159 1.10 9.63 12.44
CA ARG A 159 0.08 10.70 12.39
C ARG A 159 0.72 12.07 12.37
#